data_3358b212f832ca7b34e96ad1cf8ffe54
#
_entry.id   3358b212f832ca7b34e96ad1cf8ffe54
#
_cell.length_a   1.000
_cell.length_b   1.000
_cell.length_c   1.000
_cell.angle_alpha   90.00
_cell.angle_beta   90.00
_cell.angle_gamma   90.00
#
_symmetry.space_group_name_H-M   'P 1'
#
loop_
_entity.id
_entity.type
_entity.pdbx_description
1 polymer ?
#
loop_
_entity_poly.entity_id
_entity_poly.type
_entity_poly.pdbx_seq_one_letter_code
_entity_poly.pdbx_strand_id
1 'polypeptide(L)'
;MTTEEAKKIRIADYLHSLGYSPVKQQGVNLWYKSPFREENEPSFKVNTEREQWFDFGLGKGGNIIALAAHLYATESVPHILKRIEEQTPHVRPVSFSFHR
;
A
#
# COMPACT_ATOMS: atom_id res chain seq x y z
N MET A 1 -9.92 -11.01 6.68
CA MET A 1 -8.47 -10.77 6.59
C MET A 1 -7.93 -10.29 7.94
N THR A 2 -6.79 -10.81 8.33
CA THR A 2 -6.11 -10.38 9.56
C THR A 2 -5.03 -9.36 9.24
N THR A 3 -4.51 -8.69 10.28
CA THR A 3 -3.41 -7.75 10.09
C THR A 3 -2.18 -8.45 9.52
N GLU A 4 -1.93 -9.69 9.96
CA GLU A 4 -0.79 -10.45 9.46
C GLU A 4 -0.94 -10.77 7.97
N GLU A 5 -2.14 -11.10 7.53
CA GLU A 5 -2.41 -11.35 6.13
C GLU A 5 -2.25 -10.07 5.31
N ALA A 6 -2.74 -8.95 5.82
CA ALA A 6 -2.62 -7.67 5.12
C ALA A 6 -1.15 -7.29 4.92
N LYS A 7 -0.31 -7.53 5.93
CA LYS A 7 1.11 -7.19 5.86
C LYS A 7 1.87 -8.02 4.83
N LYS A 8 1.32 -9.13 4.38
CA LYS A 8 1.93 -9.95 3.33
C LYS A 8 1.66 -9.42 1.93
N ILE A 9 0.69 -8.52 1.80
CA ILE A 9 0.40 -7.87 0.53
C ILE A 9 1.46 -6.82 0.27
N ARG A 10 2.03 -6.84 -0.95
CA ARG A 10 3.05 -5.87 -1.31
C ARG A 10 2.41 -4.49 -1.49
N ILE A 11 3.06 -3.47 -0.95
CA ILE A 11 2.54 -2.09 -1.05
C ILE A 11 2.43 -1.67 -2.51
N ALA A 12 3.40 -2.06 -3.35
CA ALA A 12 3.34 -1.73 -4.78
C ALA A 12 2.11 -2.36 -5.45
N ASP A 13 1.78 -3.60 -5.08
CA ASP A 13 0.60 -4.26 -5.64
C ASP A 13 -0.68 -3.59 -5.16
N TYR A 14 -0.72 -3.18 -3.90
CA TYR A 14 -1.85 -2.45 -3.35
C TYR A 14 -2.06 -1.12 -4.08
N LEU A 15 -0.98 -0.36 -4.26
CA LEU A 15 -1.05 0.91 -4.99
C LEU A 15 -1.50 0.71 -6.43
N HIS A 16 -1.00 -0.35 -7.08
CA HIS A 16 -1.40 -0.68 -8.44
C HIS A 16 -2.90 -0.95 -8.52
N SER A 17 -3.45 -1.68 -7.54
CA SER A 17 -4.89 -1.98 -7.52
C SER A 17 -5.73 -0.72 -7.34
N LEU A 18 -5.14 0.34 -6.78
CA LEU A 18 -5.81 1.63 -6.62
C LEU A 18 -5.60 2.56 -7.82
N GLY A 19 -4.83 2.12 -8.82
CA GLY A 19 -4.59 2.91 -10.01
C GLY A 19 -3.32 3.73 -9.99
N TYR A 20 -2.43 3.51 -9.03
CA TYR A 20 -1.16 4.25 -8.94
C TYR A 20 -0.02 3.41 -9.49
N SER A 21 0.85 4.08 -10.25
CA SER A 21 2.05 3.45 -10.81
C SER A 21 3.27 4.28 -10.43
N PRO A 22 4.43 3.65 -10.23
CA PRO A 22 5.63 4.41 -9.91
C PRO A 22 6.11 5.23 -11.10
N VAL A 23 6.68 6.40 -10.83
CA VAL A 23 7.24 7.25 -11.88
C VAL A 23 8.71 6.95 -12.10
N LYS A 24 9.38 6.34 -11.13
CA LYS A 24 10.77 5.89 -11.31
C LYS A 24 11.11 4.85 -10.26
N GLN A 25 12.22 4.14 -10.49
CA GLN A 25 12.76 3.15 -9.57
C GLN A 25 14.23 3.40 -9.34
N GLN A 26 14.67 3.32 -8.11
CA GLN A 26 16.08 3.41 -7.74
C GLN A 26 16.38 2.28 -6.76
N GLY A 27 17.08 1.23 -7.23
CA GLY A 27 17.35 0.06 -6.40
C GLY A 27 16.07 -0.58 -5.95
N VAL A 28 15.90 -0.73 -4.63
CA VAL A 28 14.71 -1.33 -4.03
C VAL A 28 13.59 -0.32 -3.83
N ASN A 29 13.81 0.95 -4.16
CA ASN A 29 12.85 2.02 -3.91
C ASN A 29 12.07 2.37 -5.17
N LEU A 30 10.75 2.41 -5.02
CA LEU A 30 9.84 2.89 -6.05
C LEU A 30 9.35 4.28 -5.63
N TRP A 31 9.39 5.22 -6.57
CA TRP A 31 8.97 6.59 -6.31
C TRP A 31 7.67 6.87 -7.02
N TYR A 32 6.72 7.44 -6.26
CA TYR A 32 5.37 7.76 -6.73
C TYR A 32 5.06 9.22 -6.49
N LYS A 33 4.13 9.75 -7.26
CA LYS A 33 3.44 10.96 -6.83
C LYS A 33 2.54 10.55 -5.69
N SER A 34 2.44 11.40 -4.66
CA SER A 34 1.72 11.03 -3.45
C SER A 34 0.27 10.65 -3.74
N PRO A 35 -0.23 9.53 -3.18
CA PRO A 35 -1.65 9.18 -3.31
C PRO A 35 -2.55 10.04 -2.42
N PHE A 36 -1.97 10.88 -1.57
CA PHE A 36 -2.72 11.71 -0.63
C PHE A 36 -3.05 13.11 -1.19
N ARG A 37 -2.42 13.50 -2.30
CA ARG A 37 -2.61 14.83 -2.87
C ARG A 37 -2.13 14.84 -4.31
N GLU A 38 -2.51 15.88 -5.05
CA GLU A 38 -1.98 16.09 -6.38
C GLU A 38 -0.63 16.79 -6.29
N GLU A 39 0.33 16.33 -7.09
CA GLU A 39 1.63 16.96 -7.13
C GLU A 39 2.32 16.66 -8.46
N ASN A 40 3.33 17.49 -8.79
CA ASN A 40 4.03 17.33 -10.06
C ASN A 40 5.30 16.50 -9.93
N GLU A 41 5.84 16.38 -8.72
CA GLU A 41 7.07 15.63 -8.48
C GLU A 41 6.84 14.48 -7.52
N PRO A 42 7.55 13.36 -7.68
CA PRO A 42 7.37 12.23 -6.78
C PRO A 42 7.97 12.52 -5.41
N SER A 43 7.15 12.40 -4.38
CA SER A 43 7.58 12.59 -3.00
C SER A 43 7.14 11.44 -2.10
N PHE A 44 6.63 10.37 -2.69
CA PHE A 44 6.18 9.18 -1.97
C PHE A 44 7.08 8.02 -2.39
N LYS A 45 7.73 7.39 -1.43
CA LYS A 45 8.69 6.32 -1.69
C LYS A 45 8.22 5.01 -1.07
N VAL A 46 8.35 3.92 -1.82
CA VAL A 46 8.08 2.58 -1.29
C VAL A 46 9.38 1.78 -1.32
N ASN A 47 9.79 1.28 -0.17
CA ASN A 47 10.92 0.36 -0.06
C ASN A 47 10.36 -1.04 -0.25
N THR A 48 10.65 -1.66 -1.40
CA THR A 48 10.09 -2.95 -1.75
C THR A 48 10.71 -4.11 -0.97
N GLU A 49 11.87 -3.89 -0.37
CA GLU A 49 12.51 -4.92 0.45
C GLU A 49 11.90 -4.97 1.85
N ARG A 50 11.66 -3.80 2.45
CA ARG A 50 11.10 -3.70 3.79
C ARG A 50 9.58 -3.62 3.81
N GLU A 51 8.97 -3.42 2.65
CA GLU A 51 7.54 -3.20 2.52
C GLU A 51 7.07 -2.07 3.43
N GLN A 52 7.70 -0.91 3.23
CA GLN A 52 7.39 0.30 3.96
C GLN A 52 7.36 1.48 2.99
N TRP A 53 6.52 2.44 3.29
CA TRP A 53 6.41 3.66 2.51
C TRP A 53 6.80 4.87 3.35
N PHE A 54 7.17 5.95 2.68
CA PHE A 54 7.42 7.22 3.34
C PHE A 54 7.01 8.36 2.40
N ASP A 55 6.23 9.30 2.93
CA ASP A 55 5.80 10.48 2.19
C ASP A 55 6.58 11.68 2.72
N PHE A 56 7.46 12.21 1.88
CA PHE A 56 8.33 13.32 2.31
C PHE A 56 7.56 14.62 2.50
N GLY A 57 6.42 14.78 1.83
CA GLY A 57 5.58 15.95 2.04
C GLY A 57 4.86 15.93 3.37
N LEU A 58 4.42 14.74 3.81
CA LEU A 58 3.76 14.58 5.11
C LEU A 58 4.76 14.38 6.25
N GLY A 59 5.95 13.86 5.94
CA GLY A 59 6.90 13.47 6.96
C GLY A 59 6.45 12.23 7.73
N LYS A 60 5.70 11.34 7.08
CA LYS A 60 5.14 10.14 7.71
C LYS A 60 5.34 8.93 6.82
N GLY A 61 5.36 7.76 7.43
CA GLY A 61 5.49 6.50 6.73
C GLY A 61 4.98 5.34 7.56
N GLY A 62 5.13 4.13 7.04
CA GLY A 62 4.70 2.93 7.74
C GLY A 62 4.50 1.74 6.82
N ASN A 63 3.68 0.79 7.25
CA ASN A 63 3.35 -0.40 6.48
C ASN A 63 2.04 -0.19 5.71
N ILE A 64 1.53 -1.25 5.08
CA ILE A 64 0.31 -1.17 4.28
C ILE A 64 -0.90 -0.74 5.12
N ILE A 65 -0.96 -1.15 6.39
CA ILE A 65 -2.06 -0.78 7.27
C ILE A 65 -2.03 0.72 7.55
N ALA A 66 -0.85 1.27 7.83
CA ALA A 66 -0.70 2.71 8.02
C ALA A 66 -1.06 3.47 6.75
N LEU A 67 -0.72 2.93 5.59
CA LEU A 67 -1.05 3.56 4.31
C LEU A 67 -2.57 3.64 4.12
N ALA A 68 -3.27 2.53 4.35
CA ALA A 68 -4.72 2.50 4.22
C ALA A 68 -5.39 3.41 5.25
N ALA A 69 -4.83 3.47 6.47
CA ALA A 69 -5.35 4.36 7.50
C ALA A 69 -5.32 5.81 7.05
N HIS A 70 -4.25 6.23 6.41
CA HIS A 70 -4.14 7.58 5.87
C HIS A 70 -5.07 7.80 4.69
N LEU A 71 -5.17 6.81 3.78
CA LEU A 71 -6.01 6.95 2.59
C LEU A 71 -7.49 7.08 2.94
N TYR A 72 -7.94 6.39 3.98
CA TYR A 72 -9.35 6.39 4.38
C TYR A 72 -9.61 7.21 5.62
N ALA A 73 -8.58 7.89 6.14
CA ALA A 73 -8.69 8.77 7.30
C ALA A 73 -9.38 8.07 8.48
N THR A 74 -8.94 6.85 8.79
CA THR A 74 -9.54 6.05 9.85
C THR A 74 -8.48 5.35 10.67
N GLU A 75 -8.77 5.13 11.96
CA GLU A 75 -7.92 4.35 12.83
C GLU A 75 -8.56 2.99 13.17
N SER A 76 -9.73 2.71 12.58
CA SER A 76 -10.41 1.45 12.82
C SER A 76 -9.76 0.33 12.04
N VAL A 77 -9.07 -0.58 12.74
CA VAL A 77 -8.38 -1.70 12.09
C VAL A 77 -9.35 -2.58 11.29
N PRO A 78 -10.52 -2.96 11.83
CA PRO A 78 -11.46 -3.74 11.01
C PRO A 78 -11.87 -3.05 9.72
N HIS A 79 -12.07 -1.74 9.76
CA HIS A 79 -12.43 -0.98 8.57
C HIS A 79 -11.28 -0.96 7.55
N ILE A 80 -10.05 -0.77 8.04
CA ILE A 80 -8.86 -0.76 7.18
C ILE A 80 -8.71 -2.12 6.49
N LEU A 81 -8.83 -3.20 7.24
CA LEU A 81 -8.69 -4.55 6.70
C LEU A 81 -9.76 -4.86 5.67
N LYS A 82 -10.98 -4.41 5.92
CA LYS A 82 -12.06 -4.59 4.97
C LYS A 82 -11.77 -3.87 3.66
N ARG A 83 -11.27 -2.64 3.73
CA ARG A 83 -10.93 -1.88 2.53
C ARG A 83 -9.80 -2.53 1.74
N ILE A 84 -8.76 -2.98 2.43
CA ILE A 84 -7.65 -3.65 1.76
C ILE A 84 -8.15 -4.91 1.06
N GLU A 85 -8.97 -5.70 1.73
CA GLU A 85 -9.51 -6.93 1.18
C GLU A 85 -10.36 -6.68 -0.06
N GLU A 86 -11.20 -5.64 -0.03
CA GLU A 86 -12.05 -5.30 -1.16
C GLU A 86 -11.26 -4.82 -2.37
N GLN A 87 -10.14 -4.17 -2.14
CA GLN A 87 -9.36 -3.55 -3.21
C GLN A 87 -8.28 -4.47 -3.77
N THR A 88 -7.96 -5.54 -3.08
CA THR A 88 -6.91 -6.47 -3.51
C THR A 88 -7.37 -7.92 -3.54
N PRO A 89 -8.53 -8.22 -4.13
CA PRO A 89 -8.99 -9.61 -4.14
C PRO A 89 -8.08 -10.54 -4.93
N HIS A 90 -7.34 -10.01 -5.89
CA HIS A 90 -6.44 -10.80 -6.74
C HIS A 90 -5.04 -10.96 -6.15
N VAL A 91 -4.73 -10.26 -5.06
CA VAL A 91 -3.41 -10.37 -4.42
C VAL A 91 -3.53 -10.87 -2.98
N ARG A 92 -4.58 -11.61 -2.68
CA ARG A 92 -4.75 -12.20 -1.36
C ARG A 92 -3.57 -13.10 -1.02
N PRO A 93 -3.07 -13.02 0.18
CA PRO A 93 -1.94 -13.86 0.59
C PRO A 93 -2.31 -15.32 0.80
N VAL A 94 -3.61 -15.66 0.89
CA VAL A 94 -4.08 -17.04 1.07
C VAL A 94 -4.15 -17.70 -0.26
N SER A 95 -3.58 -18.84 -0.36
CA SER A 95 -3.71 -19.62 -1.59
C SER A 95 -5.07 -20.26 -1.68
N PHE A 96 -5.33 -20.58 -2.15
CA PHE A 96 -6.32 -21.01 -2.21
C PHE A 96 -6.73 -21.83 -2.98
N SER A 97 -6.84 -22.24 -2.76
CA SER A 97 -7.03 -22.84 -3.00
C SER A 97 -7.50 -23.33 -3.75
N PHE A 98 -7.39 -23.52 -3.84
CA PHE A 98 -7.66 -23.84 -4.33
C PHE A 98 -8.35 -24.40 -4.68
N HIS A 99 -8.45 -24.69 -4.61
CA HIS A 99 -9.00 -24.94 -4.78
C HIS A 99 -9.60 -25.26 -5.33
N ARG A 100 -9.51 -25.51 -5.41
CA ARG A 100 -10.06 -25.68 -5.95
C ARG A 100 -10.24 -26.07 -6.44
#